data_3162a6fdf4fd72a7fcdd70e7185a90f8
#
_entry.id   3162a6fdf4fd72a7fcdd70e7185a90f8
#
_cell.length_a   1.000
_cell.length_b   1.000
_cell.length_c   1.000
_cell.angle_alpha   90.00
_cell.angle_beta   90.00
_cell.angle_gamma   90.00
#
_symmetry.space_group_name_H-M   'P 1'
#
loop_
_entity.id
_entity.type
_entity.pdbx_description
1 polymer ?
#
loop_
_entity_poly.entity_id
_entity_poly.type
_entity_poly.pdbx_seq_one_letter_code
_entity_poly.pdbx_strand_id
1 'polypeptide(L)'
;MIELTPNIILSNPQLGENIGSTARAMKNFNIEKLRLINPRDGWPNKSAYAISAGAENVLDKAQVFNSLKDATMDISLLFATTARKRVVGTKSIDIFEAIKVSYDPVSYTHLTLPTILLV
;
A
#
# COMPACT_ATOMS: atom_id res chain seq x y z
N MET A 1 9.38 -19.44 -8.40
CA MET A 1 9.75 -18.59 -7.23
C MET A 1 8.57 -17.70 -6.88
N ILE A 2 8.19 -17.71 -5.61
CA ILE A 2 7.06 -16.91 -5.15
C ILE A 2 7.58 -15.52 -4.77
N GLU A 3 7.01 -14.52 -5.40
CA GLU A 3 7.34 -13.15 -5.11
C GLU A 3 6.64 -12.70 -3.82
N LEU A 4 7.42 -12.27 -2.82
CA LEU A 4 6.92 -11.89 -1.51
C LEU A 4 6.87 -10.38 -1.32
N THR A 5 6.54 -9.65 -2.38
CA THR A 5 6.42 -8.18 -2.30
C THR A 5 4.96 -7.80 -2.00
N PRO A 6 4.74 -6.91 -1.03
CA PRO A 6 3.39 -6.46 -0.71
C PRO A 6 2.84 -5.48 -1.75
N ASN A 7 1.53 -5.34 -1.79
CA ASN A 7 0.90 -4.19 -2.43
C ASN A 7 0.87 -3.03 -1.43
N ILE A 8 1.06 -1.82 -1.92
CA ILE A 8 0.90 -0.61 -1.10
C ILE A 8 -0.34 0.11 -1.60
N ILE A 9 -1.24 0.45 -0.69
CA ILE A 9 -2.46 1.18 -1.01
C ILE A 9 -2.46 2.51 -0.25
N LEU A 10 -2.58 3.61 -0.99
CA LEU A 10 -2.79 4.92 -0.40
C LEU A 10 -4.26 5.27 -0.48
N SER A 11 -4.88 5.49 0.67
CA SER A 11 -6.29 5.82 0.75
C SER A 11 -6.49 7.33 0.83
N ASN A 12 -7.19 7.87 -0.15
CA ASN A 12 -7.52 9.29 -0.24
C ASN A 12 -6.30 10.21 -0.10
N PRO A 13 -5.21 9.95 -0.85
CA PRO A 13 -4.03 10.81 -0.75
C PRO A 13 -4.36 12.23 -1.20
N GLN A 14 -3.95 13.20 -0.39
CA GLN A 14 -4.27 14.60 -0.63
C GLN A 14 -3.22 15.31 -1.47
N LEU A 15 -1.94 15.03 -1.22
CA LEU A 15 -0.84 15.69 -1.91
C LEU A 15 -0.15 14.74 -2.87
N GLY A 16 0.04 15.21 -4.11
CA GLY A 16 0.78 14.45 -5.12
C GLY A 16 2.21 14.14 -4.66
N GLU A 17 2.83 15.06 -3.93
CA GLU A 17 4.17 14.88 -3.38
C GLU A 17 4.26 13.65 -2.46
N ASN A 18 3.21 13.37 -1.71
CA ASN A 18 3.18 12.19 -0.84
C ASN A 18 3.12 10.89 -1.64
N ILE A 19 2.42 10.92 -2.76
CA ILE A 19 2.38 9.77 -3.67
C ILE A 19 3.77 9.53 -4.27
N GLY A 20 4.44 10.58 -4.71
CA GLY A 20 5.79 10.48 -5.25
C GLY A 20 6.80 10.00 -4.23
N SER A 21 6.73 10.49 -2.99
CA SER A 21 7.59 10.06 -1.90
C SER A 21 7.36 8.58 -1.56
N THR A 22 6.12 8.13 -1.58
CA THR A 22 5.78 6.73 -1.37
C THR A 22 6.39 5.84 -2.45
N ALA A 23 6.25 6.24 -3.71
CA ALA A 23 6.84 5.49 -4.83
C ALA A 23 8.36 5.40 -4.70
N ARG A 24 9.00 6.49 -4.30
CA ARG A 24 10.44 6.51 -4.07
C ARG A 24 10.87 5.53 -2.98
N ALA A 25 10.14 5.53 -1.87
CA ALA A 25 10.41 4.59 -0.77
C ALA A 25 10.16 3.15 -1.22
N MET A 26 9.09 2.89 -1.95
CA MET A 26 8.78 1.57 -2.47
C MET A 26 9.91 1.04 -3.35
N LYS A 27 10.46 1.87 -4.21
CA LYS A 27 11.55 1.47 -5.10
C LYS A 27 12.80 1.06 -4.32
N ASN A 28 13.09 1.74 -3.23
CA ASN A 28 14.23 1.40 -2.38
C ASN A 28 14.11 0.00 -1.76
N PHE A 29 12.91 -0.51 -1.62
CA PHE A 29 12.62 -1.83 -1.09
C PHE A 29 12.18 -2.84 -2.14
N ASN A 30 12.31 -2.50 -3.42
CA ASN A 30 11.89 -3.33 -4.55
C ASN A 30 10.41 -3.68 -4.52
N ILE A 31 9.57 -2.77 -4.04
CA ILE A 31 8.12 -2.90 -4.04
C ILE A 31 7.60 -2.10 -5.23
N GLU A 32 6.82 -2.73 -6.11
CA GLU A 32 6.40 -2.10 -7.36
C GLU A 32 4.90 -1.87 -7.48
N LYS A 33 4.09 -2.53 -6.65
CA LYS A 33 2.63 -2.50 -6.79
C LYS A 33 2.01 -1.44 -5.91
N LEU A 34 1.61 -0.33 -6.52
CA LEU A 34 0.98 0.80 -5.85
C LEU A 34 -0.48 0.91 -6.30
N ARG A 35 -1.38 1.05 -5.35
CA ARG A 35 -2.80 1.32 -5.60
C ARG A 35 -3.19 2.62 -4.92
N LEU A 36 -3.99 3.42 -5.64
CA LEU A 36 -4.47 4.71 -5.14
C LEU A 36 -5.98 4.67 -5.03
N ILE A 37 -6.53 5.01 -3.88
CA ILE A 37 -7.97 5.11 -3.69
C ILE A 37 -8.32 6.59 -3.69
N ASN A 38 -9.08 7.01 -4.70
CA ASN A 38 -9.68 8.33 -4.78
C ASN A 38 -8.68 9.47 -4.49
N PRO A 39 -7.56 9.58 -5.25
CA PRO A 39 -6.61 10.67 -5.04
C PRO A 39 -7.28 12.02 -5.27
N ARG A 40 -7.08 12.96 -4.33
CA ARG A 40 -7.77 14.26 -4.35
C ARG A 40 -7.58 15.03 -5.65
N ASP A 41 -6.36 15.09 -6.14
CA ASP A 41 -6.01 15.90 -7.31
C ASP A 41 -6.05 15.10 -8.61
N GLY A 42 -6.60 13.88 -8.56
CA GLY A 42 -6.69 13.01 -9.72
C GLY A 42 -5.40 12.29 -10.04
N TRP A 43 -5.41 11.53 -11.11
CA TRP A 43 -4.26 10.76 -11.54
C TRP A 43 -4.22 10.69 -13.09
N PRO A 44 -3.08 10.83 -13.74
CA PRO A 44 -1.74 11.09 -13.18
C PRO A 44 -1.57 12.49 -12.62
N ASN A 45 -0.51 12.70 -11.82
CA ASN A 45 -0.24 13.94 -11.12
C ASN A 45 1.23 14.34 -11.28
N LYS A 46 1.47 15.54 -11.82
CA LYS A 46 2.83 16.05 -12.09
C LYS A 46 3.67 16.16 -10.83
N SER A 47 3.08 16.59 -9.73
CA SER A 47 3.80 16.75 -8.46
C SER A 47 4.34 15.42 -7.95
N ALA A 48 3.59 14.34 -8.16
CA ALA A 48 4.03 12.99 -7.78
C ALA A 48 5.28 12.60 -8.57
N TYR A 49 5.25 12.80 -9.89
CA TYR A 49 6.40 12.48 -10.74
C TYR A 49 7.63 13.32 -10.43
N ALA A 50 7.43 14.59 -10.10
CA ALA A 50 8.54 15.50 -9.79
C ALA A 50 9.32 15.06 -8.54
N ILE A 51 8.63 14.45 -7.59
CA ILE A 51 9.22 14.02 -6.30
C ILE A 51 9.70 12.57 -6.32
N SER A 52 9.29 11.78 -7.31
CA SER A 52 9.52 10.34 -7.30
C SER A 52 10.98 9.91 -7.46
N ALA A 53 11.87 10.79 -7.95
CA ALA A 53 13.32 10.60 -7.97
C ALA A 53 13.77 9.22 -8.49
N GLY A 54 13.38 8.86 -9.69
CA GLY A 54 13.74 7.59 -10.32
C GLY A 54 12.73 6.47 -10.12
N ALA A 55 11.63 6.73 -9.42
CA ALA A 55 10.58 5.73 -9.21
C ALA A 55 9.37 5.93 -10.13
N GLU A 56 9.59 6.55 -11.30
CA GLU A 56 8.52 6.82 -12.26
C GLU A 56 7.83 5.54 -12.72
N ASN A 57 8.55 4.43 -12.80
CA ASN A 57 7.97 3.15 -13.21
C ASN A 57 6.91 2.65 -12.20
N VAL A 58 7.08 2.94 -10.91
CA VAL A 58 6.08 2.61 -9.89
C VAL A 58 4.82 3.43 -10.14
N LEU A 59 4.97 4.71 -10.43
CA LEU A 59 3.84 5.60 -10.72
C LEU A 59 3.14 5.23 -12.02
N ASP A 60 3.90 4.85 -13.04
CA ASP A 60 3.33 4.44 -14.34
C ASP A 60 2.45 3.21 -14.22
N LYS A 61 2.76 2.32 -13.29
CA LYS A 61 2.01 1.08 -13.05
C LYS A 61 0.93 1.22 -11.99
N ALA A 62 0.83 2.39 -11.35
CA ALA A 62 -0.14 2.60 -10.28
C ALA A 62 -1.57 2.44 -10.78
N GLN A 63 -2.39 1.75 -9.99
CA GLN A 63 -3.80 1.54 -10.29
C GLN A 63 -4.65 2.45 -9.41
N VAL A 64 -5.71 3.00 -9.99
CA VAL A 64 -6.61 3.93 -9.29
C VAL A 64 -7.97 3.24 -9.08
N PHE A 65 -8.49 3.38 -7.88
CA PHE A 65 -9.77 2.82 -7.49
C PHE A 65 -10.64 3.90 -6.86
N ASN A 66 -11.95 3.69 -6.89
CA ASN A 66 -12.91 4.65 -6.33
C ASN A 66 -13.29 4.33 -4.88
N SER A 67 -13.00 3.13 -4.42
CA SER A 67 -13.38 2.71 -3.07
C SER A 67 -12.37 1.70 -2.51
N LEU A 68 -12.35 1.60 -1.19
CA LEU A 68 -11.54 0.60 -0.50
C LEU A 68 -11.97 -0.81 -0.89
N LYS A 69 -13.27 -1.03 -1.04
CA LYS A 69 -13.80 -2.34 -1.44
C LYS A 69 -13.20 -2.78 -2.78
N ASP A 70 -13.22 -1.90 -3.78
CA ASP A 70 -12.69 -2.23 -5.10
C ASP A 70 -11.18 -2.44 -5.06
N ALA A 71 -10.48 -1.63 -4.29
CA ALA A 71 -9.02 -1.70 -4.20
C ALA A 71 -8.52 -2.96 -3.48
N THR A 72 -9.39 -3.64 -2.73
CA THR A 72 -9.03 -4.78 -1.88
C THR A 72 -9.75 -6.08 -2.23
N MET A 73 -10.49 -6.12 -3.33
CA MET A 73 -11.27 -7.30 -3.71
C MET A 73 -10.43 -8.56 -3.86
N ASP A 74 -9.21 -8.43 -4.32
CA ASP A 74 -8.29 -9.53 -4.54
C ASP A 74 -7.28 -9.71 -3.41
N ILE A 75 -7.46 -9.01 -2.28
CA ILE A 75 -6.51 -9.02 -1.17
C ILE A 75 -7.02 -9.96 -0.08
N SER A 76 -6.15 -10.85 0.37
CA SER A 76 -6.47 -11.81 1.43
C SER A 76 -6.02 -11.34 2.81
N LEU A 77 -4.96 -10.53 2.87
CA LEU A 77 -4.41 -10.05 4.13
C LEU A 77 -4.09 -8.57 4.01
N LEU A 78 -4.73 -7.76 4.84
CA LEU A 78 -4.60 -6.31 4.79
C LEU A 78 -4.17 -5.76 6.14
N PHE A 79 -3.09 -5.00 6.15
CA PHE A 79 -2.67 -4.24 7.31
C PHE A 79 -2.89 -2.75 7.05
N ALA A 80 -3.59 -2.09 7.94
CA ALA A 80 -3.84 -0.65 7.83
C ALA A 80 -2.99 0.11 8.83
N THR A 81 -2.32 1.15 8.36
CA THR A 81 -1.59 2.04 9.23
C THR A 81 -2.41 3.31 9.46
N THR A 82 -2.43 3.80 10.67
CA THR A 82 -3.12 5.03 11.02
C THR A 82 -2.42 5.71 12.18
N ALA A 83 -2.37 7.04 12.13
CA ALA A 83 -1.86 7.84 13.23
C ALA A 83 -2.91 8.06 14.33
N ARG A 84 -4.19 7.74 14.03
CA ARG A 84 -5.27 7.92 15.00
C ARG A 84 -5.48 6.66 15.82
N LYS A 85 -5.56 6.83 17.14
CA LYS A 85 -6.06 5.78 18.02
C LYS A 85 -7.57 5.66 17.82
N ARG A 86 -8.02 4.49 17.46
CA ARG A 86 -9.45 4.21 17.35
C ARG A 86 -9.90 3.53 18.63
N VAL A 87 -11.02 4.00 19.17
CA VAL A 87 -11.55 3.55 20.45
C VAL A 87 -12.27 2.21 20.35
N VAL A 88 -12.71 1.82 19.14
CA VAL A 88 -13.58 0.65 19.00
C VAL A 88 -13.08 -0.31 17.94
N GLY A 89 -12.95 -1.57 18.32
CA GLY A 89 -13.09 -2.73 17.46
C GLY A 89 -11.95 -3.09 16.52
N THR A 90 -10.90 -2.31 16.42
CA THR A 90 -9.79 -2.64 15.55
C THR A 90 -8.58 -3.08 16.36
N LYS A 91 -8.14 -4.31 16.13
CA LYS A 91 -6.94 -4.82 16.77
C LYS A 91 -5.72 -4.16 16.14
N SER A 92 -4.91 -3.51 16.98
CA SER A 92 -3.62 -2.98 16.55
C SER A 92 -2.53 -4.01 16.82
N ILE A 93 -1.67 -4.21 15.83
CA ILE A 93 -0.47 -5.03 15.99
C ILE A 93 0.74 -4.22 15.56
N ASP A 94 1.90 -4.53 16.12
CA ASP A 94 3.12 -3.84 15.69
C ASP A 94 3.64 -4.45 14.38
N ILE A 95 4.64 -3.80 13.80
CA ILE A 95 5.18 -4.22 12.50
C ILE A 95 5.80 -5.63 12.56
N PHE A 96 6.40 -5.99 13.69
CA PHE A 96 7.02 -7.31 13.86
C PHE A 96 5.96 -8.41 13.93
N GLU A 97 4.85 -8.16 14.62
CA GLU A 97 3.72 -9.09 14.65
C GLU A 97 3.09 -9.22 13.27
N ALA A 98 2.95 -8.12 12.54
CA ALA A 98 2.40 -8.14 11.19
C ALA A 98 3.25 -9.01 10.27
N ILE A 99 4.57 -8.86 10.33
CA ILE A 99 5.50 -9.67 9.53
C ILE A 99 5.38 -11.14 9.91
N LYS A 100 5.34 -11.44 11.20
CA LYS A 100 5.22 -12.81 11.71
C LYS A 100 3.95 -13.49 11.22
N VAL A 101 2.83 -12.79 11.27
CA VAL A 101 1.54 -13.30 10.78
C VAL A 101 1.62 -13.58 9.28
N SER A 102 2.25 -12.68 8.53
CA SER A 102 2.37 -12.80 7.07
C SER A 102 3.19 -14.01 6.63
N TYR A 103 4.16 -14.42 7.43
CA TYR A 103 5.08 -15.50 7.06
C TYR A 103 4.91 -16.77 7.88
N ASP A 104 3.84 -16.88 8.65
CA ASP A 104 3.55 -18.09 9.45
C ASP A 104 2.98 -19.20 8.56
N PRO A 105 3.74 -20.27 8.31
CA PRO A 105 3.26 -21.36 7.44
C PRO A 105 2.15 -22.19 8.05
N VAL A 106 1.94 -22.11 9.37
CA VAL A 106 0.89 -22.85 10.05
C VAL A 106 -0.47 -22.19 9.86
N SER A 107 -0.48 -20.86 9.79
CA SER A 107 -1.72 -20.10 9.68
C SER A 107 -2.25 -20.01 8.26
N TYR A 108 -1.43 -20.29 7.26
CA TYR A 108 -1.81 -20.11 5.87
C TYR A 108 -1.51 -21.36 5.05
N THR A 109 -2.55 -21.92 4.42
CA THR A 109 -2.41 -22.99 3.45
C THR A 109 -1.97 -22.47 2.10
N HIS A 110 -2.10 -21.17 1.87
CA HIS A 110 -1.69 -20.49 0.66
C HIS A 110 -0.76 -19.33 1.02
N LEU A 111 0.19 -19.05 0.13
CA LEU A 111 1.00 -17.86 0.28
C LEU A 111 0.15 -16.61 0.06
N THR A 112 -0.04 -15.89 1.14
CA THR A 112 -0.77 -14.63 1.11
C THR A 112 0.24 -13.50 1.23
N LEU A 113 0.28 -12.64 0.22
CA LEU A 113 1.12 -11.46 0.26
C LEU A 113 0.42 -10.38 1.08
N PRO A 114 1.10 -9.80 2.07
CA PRO A 114 0.51 -8.73 2.85
C PRO A 114 0.29 -7.50 1.97
N THR A 115 -0.78 -6.80 2.23
CA THR A 115 -1.04 -5.50 1.62
C THR A 115 -1.07 -4.45 2.71
N ILE A 116 -0.36 -3.36 2.50
CA ILE A 116 -0.27 -2.27 3.46
C ILE A 116 -1.10 -1.10 2.97
N LEU A 117 -2.10 -0.74 3.76
CA LEU A 117 -2.97 0.40 3.51
C LEU A 117 -2.49 1.59 4.34
N LEU A 118 -2.13 2.67 3.67
CA LEU A 118 -1.73 3.92 4.32
C LEU A 118 -2.90 4.89 4.27
N VAL A 119 -3.33 5.31 5.42
CA VAL A 119 -4.49 6.19 5.57
C VAL A 119 -4.04 7.58 6.01
#